data_062c7fb0e3c02ee070fe68a450469d18
#
_entry.id   062c7fb0e3c02ee070fe68a450469d18
#
_cell.length_a   1.000
_cell.length_b   1.000
_cell.length_c   1.000
_cell.angle_alpha   90.00
_cell.angle_beta   90.00
_cell.angle_gamma   90.00
#
_symmetry.space_group_name_H-M   'P 1'
#
loop_
_entity.id
_entity.type
_entity.pdbx_description
1 polymer ?
#
loop_
_entity_poly.entity_id
_entity_poly.type
_entity_poly.pdbx_seq_one_letter_code
_entity_poly.pdbx_strand_id
1 'polypeptide(L)'
;MRRKMTEKYVRLTTEAFDRIIEQAIARIPEEIRRHLDKVLISVQKRPSHAMLEELGFDPDETLFGVFYGVPMTERNPSDPPLYPDIIYIFQEPLEEFCISRAELIEEIEITVVHEIAHFVGFSDADLEALGYG
;
A
#
# COMPACT_ATOMS: atom_id res chain seq x y z
N MET A 1 -32.56 -7.58 1.63
CA MET A 1 -32.02 -7.70 2.99
C MET A 1 -30.66 -7.04 3.07
N ARG A 2 -30.46 -6.28 4.11
CA ARG A 2 -29.19 -5.63 4.29
C ARG A 2 -28.12 -6.65 4.66
N ARG A 3 -26.98 -6.58 4.03
CA ARG A 3 -25.86 -7.45 4.31
C ARG A 3 -25.33 -7.20 5.73
N LYS A 4 -25.08 -8.26 6.44
CA LYS A 4 -24.41 -8.14 7.74
C LYS A 4 -22.95 -7.91 7.51
N MET A 5 -22.47 -6.75 7.89
CA MET A 5 -21.11 -6.34 7.66
C MET A 5 -20.09 -7.34 8.19
N THR A 6 -20.37 -7.86 9.39
CA THR A 6 -19.48 -8.79 10.06
C THR A 6 -19.35 -10.15 9.37
N GLU A 7 -20.31 -10.50 8.50
CA GLU A 7 -20.30 -11.78 7.78
C GLU A 7 -19.52 -11.69 6.48
N LYS A 8 -19.44 -10.50 5.90
CA LYS A 8 -18.85 -10.31 4.58
C LYS A 8 -17.45 -9.71 4.63
N TYR A 9 -17.16 -8.99 5.70
CA TYR A 9 -15.85 -8.37 5.82
C TYR A 9 -14.83 -9.37 6.34
N VAL A 10 -13.62 -9.26 5.80
CA VAL A 10 -12.47 -9.93 6.37
C VAL A 10 -12.03 -9.09 7.57
N ARG A 11 -11.99 -9.72 8.73
CA ARG A 11 -11.53 -9.05 9.95
C ARG A 11 -10.41 -9.85 10.56
N LEU A 12 -9.27 -9.20 10.75
CA LEU A 12 -8.07 -9.89 11.17
C LEU A 12 -7.43 -9.18 12.37
N THR A 13 -6.75 -9.95 13.19
CA THR A 13 -5.87 -9.40 14.21
C THR A 13 -4.70 -8.71 13.51
N THR A 14 -3.99 -7.86 14.25
CA THR A 14 -2.79 -7.19 13.73
C THR A 14 -1.78 -8.22 13.23
N GLU A 15 -1.56 -9.28 14.00
CA GLU A 15 -0.59 -10.33 13.65
C GLU A 15 -1.01 -11.08 12.40
N ALA A 16 -2.29 -11.38 12.25
CA ALA A 16 -2.79 -12.07 11.06
C ALA A 16 -2.69 -11.18 9.84
N PHE A 17 -2.98 -9.89 9.99
CA PHE A 17 -2.86 -8.94 8.90
C PHE A 17 -1.40 -8.78 8.45
N ASP A 18 -0.48 -8.74 9.41
CA ASP A 18 0.95 -8.66 9.10
C ASP A 18 1.41 -9.85 8.27
N ARG A 19 0.91 -11.05 8.58
CA ARG A 19 1.24 -12.24 7.80
C ARG A 19 0.69 -12.15 6.38
N ILE A 20 -0.47 -11.55 6.21
CA ILE A 20 -1.05 -11.32 4.89
C ILE A 20 -0.18 -10.36 4.09
N ILE A 21 0.31 -9.31 4.73
CA ILE A 21 1.23 -8.38 4.07
C ILE A 21 2.49 -9.12 3.60
N GLU A 22 3.07 -9.96 4.44
CA GLU A 22 4.24 -10.75 4.06
C GLU A 22 3.95 -11.62 2.84
N GLN A 23 2.79 -12.27 2.82
CA GLN A 23 2.37 -13.11 1.69
C GLN A 23 2.21 -12.28 0.42
N ALA A 24 1.61 -11.11 0.54
CA ALA A 24 1.41 -10.23 -0.60
C ALA A 24 2.75 -9.76 -1.18
N ILE A 25 3.66 -9.34 -0.31
CA ILE A 25 4.98 -8.88 -0.73
C ILE A 25 5.76 -10.00 -1.41
N ALA A 26 5.66 -11.23 -0.91
CA ALA A 26 6.35 -12.37 -1.50
C ALA A 26 5.90 -12.67 -2.93
N ARG A 27 4.70 -12.21 -3.33
CA ARG A 27 4.19 -12.39 -4.69
C ARG A 27 4.70 -11.34 -5.67
N ILE A 28 5.27 -10.26 -5.16
CA ILE A 28 5.74 -9.15 -6.01
C ILE A 28 6.98 -9.60 -6.77
N PRO A 29 7.05 -9.33 -8.10
CA PRO A 29 8.24 -9.67 -8.88
C PRO A 29 9.50 -9.03 -8.29
N GLU A 30 10.61 -9.74 -8.38
CA GLU A 30 11.89 -9.29 -7.84
C GLU A 30 12.30 -7.91 -8.36
N GLU A 31 11.99 -7.63 -9.61
CA GLU A 31 12.31 -6.35 -10.25
C GLU A 31 11.73 -5.16 -9.49
N ILE A 32 10.58 -5.36 -8.84
CA ILE A 32 9.94 -4.32 -8.02
C ILE A 32 10.30 -4.53 -6.56
N ARG A 33 10.24 -5.77 -6.08
CA ARG A 33 10.40 -6.09 -4.66
C ARG A 33 11.73 -5.62 -4.09
N ARG A 34 12.79 -5.67 -4.88
CA ARG A 34 14.12 -5.22 -4.43
C ARG A 34 14.15 -3.76 -3.99
N HIS A 35 13.21 -2.95 -4.49
CA HIS A 35 13.13 -1.55 -4.11
C HIS A 35 12.49 -1.34 -2.73
N LEU A 36 11.92 -2.40 -2.16
CA LEU A 36 11.31 -2.33 -0.83
C LEU A 36 12.33 -2.48 0.31
N ASP A 37 13.57 -2.84 0.01
CA ASP A 37 14.59 -3.10 1.04
C ASP A 37 14.80 -1.94 2.01
N LYS A 38 14.66 -0.72 1.53
CA LYS A 38 14.88 0.49 2.34
C LYS A 38 13.59 1.23 2.65
N VAL A 39 12.47 0.57 2.48
CA VAL A 39 11.16 1.16 2.70
C VAL A 39 10.51 0.45 3.89
N LEU A 40 10.01 1.23 4.82
CA LEU A 40 9.23 0.69 5.93
C LEU A 40 7.79 0.51 5.47
N ILE A 41 7.18 -0.61 5.87
CA ILE A 41 5.77 -0.81 5.64
C ILE A 41 5.09 -0.73 7.00
N SER A 42 4.21 0.26 7.14
CA SER A 42 3.55 0.54 8.41
C SER A 42 2.04 0.35 8.25
N VAL A 43 1.46 -0.47 9.11
CA VAL A 43 0.02 -0.72 9.09
C VAL A 43 -0.66 0.27 10.01
N GLN A 44 -1.67 0.95 9.48
CA GLN A 44 -2.52 1.86 10.23
C GLN A 44 -3.95 1.38 10.08
N LYS A 45 -4.81 1.72 11.02
CA LYS A 45 -6.22 1.34 10.91
C LYS A 45 -6.90 2.07 9.75
N ARG A 46 -6.79 3.40 9.73
CA ARG A 46 -7.36 4.27 8.70
C ARG A 46 -6.46 5.48 8.52
N PRO A 47 -6.49 6.11 7.35
CA PRO A 47 -5.81 7.40 7.21
C PRO A 47 -6.54 8.43 8.08
N SER A 48 -5.76 9.30 8.75
CA SER A 48 -6.34 10.39 9.52
C SER A 48 -6.83 11.48 8.57
N HIS A 49 -7.77 12.31 9.04
CA HIS A 49 -8.21 13.46 8.26
C HIS A 49 -7.04 14.41 7.96
N ALA A 50 -6.14 14.56 8.91
CA ALA A 50 -4.95 15.40 8.72
C ALA A 50 -4.06 14.86 7.59
N MET A 51 -3.87 13.55 7.54
CA MET A 51 -3.09 12.93 6.48
C MET A 51 -3.74 13.10 5.11
N LEU A 52 -5.05 12.87 5.03
CA LEU A 52 -5.78 13.04 3.78
C LEU A 52 -5.68 14.47 3.26
N GLU A 53 -5.86 15.44 4.16
CA GLU A 53 -5.76 16.85 3.82
C GLU A 53 -4.36 17.21 3.36
N GLU A 54 -3.34 16.76 4.07
CA GLU A 54 -1.94 17.01 3.73
C GLU A 54 -1.59 16.47 2.36
N LEU A 55 -2.16 15.32 1.99
CA LEU A 55 -1.89 14.67 0.71
C LEU A 55 -2.81 15.16 -0.42
N GLY A 56 -3.74 16.05 -0.12
CA GLY A 56 -4.64 16.59 -1.12
C GLY A 56 -5.83 15.72 -1.47
N PHE A 57 -6.17 14.77 -0.59
CA PHE A 57 -7.34 13.92 -0.79
C PHE A 57 -8.55 14.48 -0.06
N ASP A 58 -9.75 14.16 -0.57
CA ASP A 58 -10.99 14.48 0.13
C ASP A 58 -11.10 13.66 1.43
N PRO A 59 -11.72 14.24 2.48
CA PRO A 59 -11.87 13.50 3.74
C PRO A 59 -12.64 12.19 3.61
N ASP A 60 -13.48 12.07 2.58
CA ASP A 60 -14.30 10.87 2.36
C ASP A 60 -13.65 9.87 1.40
N GLU A 61 -12.47 10.19 0.88
CA GLU A 61 -11.82 9.34 -0.09
C GLU A 61 -11.26 8.08 0.59
N THR A 62 -11.45 6.94 -0.08
CA THR A 62 -10.95 5.66 0.42
C THR A 62 -9.54 5.42 -0.07
N LEU A 63 -8.62 5.18 0.84
CA LEU A 63 -7.24 4.84 0.53
C LEU A 63 -6.91 3.47 1.10
N PHE A 64 -6.29 2.63 0.30
CA PHE A 64 -5.76 1.34 0.77
C PHE A 64 -4.32 1.45 1.24
N GLY A 65 -3.59 2.43 0.69
CA GLY A 65 -2.22 2.68 1.10
C GLY A 65 -1.68 3.94 0.45
N VAL A 66 -0.56 4.41 0.95
CA VAL A 66 0.09 5.60 0.39
C VAL A 66 1.58 5.58 0.71
N PHE A 67 2.38 6.03 -0.26
CA PHE A 67 3.81 6.20 -0.07
C PHE A 67 4.09 7.58 0.53
N TYR A 68 4.93 7.59 1.56
CA TYR A 68 5.39 8.81 2.22
C TYR A 68 6.90 8.89 2.08
N GLY A 69 7.36 9.87 1.32
CA GLY A 69 8.77 10.08 1.07
C GLY A 69 8.98 10.94 -0.17
N VAL A 70 10.24 11.17 -0.49
CA VAL A 70 10.60 11.94 -1.68
C VAL A 70 10.92 10.93 -2.80
N PRO A 71 10.22 11.00 -3.95
CA PRO A 71 10.50 10.09 -5.07
C PRO A 71 11.98 10.12 -5.46
N MET A 72 12.52 8.98 -5.85
CA MET A 72 13.94 8.86 -6.21
C MET A 72 14.32 9.79 -7.34
N THR A 73 13.40 10.06 -8.26
CA THR A 73 13.61 10.95 -9.39
C THR A 73 13.81 12.40 -8.97
N GLU A 74 13.44 12.76 -7.73
CA GLU A 74 13.54 14.12 -7.20
C GLU A 74 14.60 14.27 -6.13
N ARG A 75 15.31 13.19 -5.82
CA ARG A 75 16.32 13.22 -4.76
C ARG A 75 17.65 13.78 -5.26
N ASN A 76 18.27 14.53 -4.39
CA ASN A 76 19.65 14.93 -4.58
C ASN A 76 20.54 13.86 -3.93
N PRO A 77 21.39 13.15 -4.70
CA PRO A 77 22.20 12.07 -4.13
C PRO A 77 23.15 12.54 -3.02
N SER A 78 23.49 13.83 -2.97
CA SER A 78 24.37 14.35 -1.94
C SER A 78 23.68 14.63 -0.61
N ASP A 79 22.35 14.67 -0.60
CA ASP A 79 21.60 14.96 0.62
C ASP A 79 21.28 13.68 1.36
N PRO A 80 21.61 13.58 2.66
CA PRO A 80 21.19 12.42 3.44
C PRO A 80 19.68 12.47 3.63
N PRO A 81 19.01 11.31 3.61
CA PRO A 81 17.58 11.28 3.87
C PRO A 81 17.29 11.67 5.32
N LEU A 82 16.40 12.65 5.51
CA LEU A 82 16.00 13.10 6.84
C LEU A 82 15.03 12.15 7.52
N TYR A 83 14.22 11.47 6.72
CA TYR A 83 13.17 10.55 7.18
C TYR A 83 13.20 9.28 6.36
N PRO A 84 12.86 8.14 6.96
CA PRO A 84 12.74 6.90 6.18
C PRO A 84 11.56 7.01 5.22
N ASP A 85 11.67 6.29 4.10
CA ASP A 85 10.55 6.14 3.18
C ASP A 85 9.59 5.13 3.79
N ILE A 86 8.30 5.44 3.76
CA ILE A 86 7.27 4.61 4.37
C ILE A 86 6.14 4.39 3.39
N ILE A 87 5.66 3.14 3.30
CA ILE A 87 4.38 2.84 2.69
C ILE A 87 3.42 2.53 3.82
N TYR A 88 2.37 3.34 3.95
CA TYR A 88 1.29 3.07 4.89
C TYR A 88 0.28 2.18 4.21
N ILE A 89 -0.15 1.15 4.93
CA ILE A 89 -1.22 0.25 4.48
C ILE A 89 -2.36 0.42 5.47
N PHE A 90 -3.56 0.68 4.97
CA PHE A 90 -4.72 0.96 5.80
C PHE A 90 -5.59 -0.28 5.91
N GLN A 91 -5.57 -0.89 7.09
CA GLN A 91 -6.19 -2.19 7.32
C GLN A 91 -7.70 -2.18 7.17
N GLU A 92 -8.39 -1.23 7.81
CA GLU A 92 -9.84 -1.24 7.80
C GLU A 92 -10.45 -1.01 6.42
N PRO A 93 -9.98 -0.03 5.64
CA PRO A 93 -10.50 0.11 4.27
C PRO A 93 -10.31 -1.14 3.42
N LEU A 94 -9.17 -1.81 3.55
CA LEU A 94 -8.91 -3.05 2.83
C LEU A 94 -9.85 -4.16 3.28
N GLU A 95 -10.04 -4.31 4.57
CA GLU A 95 -10.95 -5.33 5.11
C GLU A 95 -12.39 -5.07 4.74
N GLU A 96 -12.79 -3.82 4.64
CA GLU A 96 -14.14 -3.44 4.23
C GLU A 96 -14.39 -3.70 2.75
N PHE A 97 -13.36 -3.56 1.94
CA PHE A 97 -13.46 -3.77 0.49
C PHE A 97 -13.40 -5.26 0.11
N CYS A 98 -12.52 -6.00 0.75
CA CYS A 98 -12.25 -7.39 0.40
C CYS A 98 -13.20 -8.34 1.12
N ILE A 99 -13.61 -9.41 0.43
CA ILE A 99 -14.53 -10.40 0.98
C ILE A 99 -13.84 -11.73 1.28
N SER A 100 -12.56 -11.86 0.95
CA SER A 100 -11.81 -13.08 1.19
C SER A 100 -10.36 -12.77 1.48
N ARG A 101 -9.67 -13.74 2.08
CA ARG A 101 -8.23 -13.64 2.33
C ARG A 101 -7.45 -13.51 1.01
N ALA A 102 -7.85 -14.28 -0.01
CA ALA A 102 -7.19 -14.24 -1.31
C ALA A 102 -7.31 -12.86 -1.95
N GLU A 103 -8.48 -12.25 -1.88
CA GLU A 103 -8.69 -10.92 -2.42
C GLU A 103 -7.89 -9.87 -1.66
N LEU A 104 -7.79 -10.03 -0.33
CA LEU A 104 -7.02 -9.13 0.49
C LEU A 104 -5.53 -9.18 0.13
N ILE A 105 -4.99 -10.37 -0.06
CA ILE A 105 -3.60 -10.54 -0.49
C ILE A 105 -3.36 -9.84 -1.82
N GLU A 106 -4.27 -10.05 -2.77
CA GLU A 106 -4.16 -9.45 -4.10
C GLU A 106 -4.21 -7.92 -4.04
N GLU A 107 -5.15 -7.37 -3.29
CA GLU A 107 -5.28 -5.92 -3.17
C GLU A 107 -4.08 -5.27 -2.50
N ILE A 108 -3.52 -5.92 -1.50
CA ILE A 108 -2.30 -5.42 -0.85
C ILE A 108 -1.14 -5.47 -1.82
N GLU A 109 -0.99 -6.56 -2.56
CA GLU A 109 0.05 -6.69 -3.58
C GLU A 109 -0.03 -5.53 -4.58
N ILE A 110 -1.22 -5.30 -5.13
CA ILE A 110 -1.44 -4.24 -6.11
C ILE A 110 -1.12 -2.87 -5.51
N THR A 111 -1.58 -2.62 -4.29
CA THR A 111 -1.36 -1.35 -3.62
C THR A 111 0.14 -1.07 -3.42
N VAL A 112 0.87 -2.05 -2.89
CA VAL A 112 2.31 -1.90 -2.66
C VAL A 112 3.05 -1.69 -3.96
N VAL A 113 2.72 -2.46 -5.00
CA VAL A 113 3.37 -2.34 -6.30
C VAL A 113 3.17 -0.95 -6.87
N HIS A 114 1.94 -0.43 -6.87
CA HIS A 114 1.67 0.89 -7.42
C HIS A 114 2.40 2.00 -6.67
N GLU A 115 2.45 1.90 -5.34
CA GLU A 115 3.11 2.94 -4.54
C GLU A 115 4.62 2.91 -4.72
N ILE A 116 5.24 1.72 -4.70
CA ILE A 116 6.69 1.63 -4.88
C ILE A 116 7.09 1.97 -6.31
N ALA A 117 6.28 1.62 -7.29
CA ALA A 117 6.55 1.92 -8.69
C ALA A 117 6.62 3.43 -8.94
N HIS A 118 5.68 4.18 -8.37
CA HIS A 118 5.70 5.63 -8.47
C HIS A 118 6.96 6.20 -7.82
N PHE A 119 7.35 5.64 -6.69
CA PHE A 119 8.55 6.08 -5.98
C PHE A 119 9.80 5.93 -6.84
N VAL A 120 9.95 4.81 -7.55
CA VAL A 120 11.15 4.56 -8.35
C VAL A 120 11.01 5.05 -9.80
N GLY A 121 9.88 5.63 -10.17
CA GLY A 121 9.69 6.26 -11.47
C GLY A 121 9.24 5.32 -12.58
N PHE A 122 8.61 4.21 -12.23
CA PHE A 122 8.03 3.33 -13.25
C PHE A 122 6.85 4.04 -13.93
N SER A 123 6.78 3.88 -15.24
CA SER A 123 5.63 4.39 -15.99
C SER A 123 4.47 3.39 -15.93
N ASP A 124 3.29 3.84 -16.35
CA ASP A 124 2.14 2.94 -16.48
C ASP A 124 2.43 1.80 -17.46
N ALA A 125 3.19 2.09 -18.52
CA ALA A 125 3.60 1.08 -19.48
C ALA A 125 4.50 0.02 -18.83
N ASP A 126 5.42 0.45 -17.95
CA ASP A 126 6.28 -0.47 -17.23
C ASP A 126 5.45 -1.40 -16.34
N LEU A 127 4.46 -0.84 -15.63
CA LEU A 127 3.58 -1.62 -14.77
C LEU A 127 2.74 -2.60 -15.56
N GLU A 128 2.21 -2.17 -16.69
CA GLU A 128 1.43 -3.03 -17.56
C GLU A 128 2.25 -4.21 -18.06
N ALA A 129 3.50 -3.96 -18.44
CA ALA A 129 4.41 -5.01 -18.90
C ALA A 129 4.67 -6.05 -17.81
N LEU A 130 4.58 -5.65 -16.53
CA LEU A 130 4.77 -6.55 -15.40
C LEU A 130 3.46 -7.18 -14.90
N GLY A 131 2.33 -6.85 -15.54
CA GLY A 131 1.04 -7.42 -15.19
C GLY A 131 0.23 -6.62 -14.18
N TYR A 132 0.58 -5.37 -13.94
CA TYR A 132 -0.10 -4.51 -12.95
C TYR A 132 -0.78 -3.29 -13.61
N GLY A 133 -0.98 -3.37 -14.89
CA GLY A 133 -1.61 -2.29 -15.63
C GLY A 133 -3.09 -2.09 -15.36
#